data_1804a4afc29f89beac90eed3f185015d
#
_entry.id   1804a4afc29f89beac90eed3f185015d
#
_cell.length_a   1.000
_cell.length_b   1.000
_cell.length_c   1.000
_cell.angle_alpha   90.00
_cell.angle_beta   90.00
_cell.angle_gamma   90.00
#
_symmetry.space_group_name_H-M   'P 1'
#
loop_
_entity.id
_entity.type
_entity.pdbx_description
1 polymer ?
#
loop_
_entity_poly.entity_id
_entity_poly.type
_entity_poly.pdbx_seq_one_letter_code
_entity_poly.pdbx_strand_id
1 'polypeptide(L)'
;MDSISKIIQEEEWRNPDLLTSLHQGSTLLIASDYGGDHAKAAFKSLSFLVADLEGCAVWEELRLGVRLKLLKDSRRMAYKNLKDRRRSDALIPFLRAADNIPGLLATFLFDRRVQSIFGPDSKDAEVDKDSHLSPESWTPRAFERLCRVSHLGSLLVSGLSVAGQNVIWLTDEDEIAPNKTQHFRATQLIAHHMSHYCVHPMGHFRFGTTRSDTGKLDIEDLVSVADLAAGATSEVATALFEEGRFPEGKLLIPPAKATATKALKIAGWLAEDHWPLRRLVFVVEFVPPDKFKSKLLRLFCAD
;
A
#
# COMPACT_ATOMS: atom_id res chain seq x y z
N MET A 1 -10.24 13.02 -1.00
CA MET A 1 -10.58 11.81 -0.21
C MET A 1 -11.95 11.24 -0.55
N ASP A 2 -12.99 12.05 -0.67
CA ASP A 2 -14.37 11.62 -0.96
C ASP A 2 -14.52 10.69 -2.18
N SER A 3 -13.77 10.94 -3.26
CA SER A 3 -13.79 10.07 -4.44
C SER A 3 -13.20 8.68 -4.18
N ILE A 4 -12.20 8.57 -3.32
CA ILE A 4 -11.59 7.28 -2.93
C ILE A 4 -12.57 6.50 -2.06
N SER A 5 -13.13 7.15 -1.03
CA SER A 5 -14.15 6.54 -0.16
C SER A 5 -15.34 6.01 -0.96
N LYS A 6 -15.83 6.81 -1.90
CA LYS A 6 -16.95 6.41 -2.77
C LYS A 6 -16.62 5.19 -3.63
N ILE A 7 -15.41 5.13 -4.21
CA ILE A 7 -14.97 3.97 -4.99
C ILE A 7 -14.89 2.72 -4.12
N ILE A 8 -14.34 2.83 -2.89
CA ILE A 8 -14.27 1.69 -1.96
C ILE A 8 -15.67 1.22 -1.58
N GLN A 9 -16.60 2.13 -1.28
CA GLN A 9 -18.00 1.81 -0.99
C GLN A 9 -18.69 1.13 -2.19
N GLU A 10 -18.43 1.58 -3.42
CA GLU A 10 -18.97 0.95 -4.62
C GLU A 10 -18.44 -0.48 -4.83
N GLU A 11 -17.15 -0.71 -4.54
CA GLU A 11 -16.55 -2.05 -4.63
C GLU A 11 -17.06 -2.97 -3.50
N GLU A 12 -17.26 -2.44 -2.31
CA GLU A 12 -17.88 -3.16 -1.19
C GLU A 12 -19.31 -3.57 -1.52
N TRP A 13 -20.11 -2.66 -2.09
CA TRP A 13 -21.48 -2.95 -2.50
C TRP A 13 -21.55 -4.09 -3.54
N ARG A 14 -20.53 -4.18 -4.42
CA ARG A 14 -20.40 -5.30 -5.38
C ARG A 14 -19.91 -6.59 -4.74
N ASN A 15 -19.20 -6.49 -3.64
CA ASN A 15 -18.51 -7.59 -2.96
C ASN A 15 -18.68 -7.47 -1.43
N PRO A 16 -19.86 -7.75 -0.89
CA PRO A 16 -20.19 -7.47 0.53
C PRO A 16 -19.38 -8.31 1.53
N ASP A 17 -18.70 -9.37 1.07
CA ASP A 17 -17.91 -10.24 1.94
C ASP A 17 -16.60 -9.62 2.42
N LEU A 18 -16.12 -8.53 1.78
CA LEU A 18 -14.87 -7.87 2.16
C LEU A 18 -14.93 -7.34 3.61
N LEU A 19 -15.94 -6.55 3.93
CA LEU A 19 -16.10 -6.02 5.30
C LEU A 19 -16.39 -7.13 6.30
N THR A 20 -17.23 -8.09 5.92
CA THR A 20 -17.56 -9.21 6.80
C THR A 20 -16.29 -9.94 7.24
N SER A 21 -15.33 -10.18 6.33
CA SER A 21 -14.07 -10.85 6.67
C SER A 21 -13.16 -9.97 7.54
N LEU A 22 -13.06 -8.67 7.26
CA LEU A 22 -12.23 -7.73 8.04
C LEU A 22 -12.76 -7.47 9.45
N HIS A 23 -14.05 -7.70 9.69
CA HIS A 23 -14.71 -7.46 10.97
C HIS A 23 -14.77 -8.71 11.87
N GLN A 24 -14.26 -9.86 11.42
CA GLN A 24 -14.30 -11.10 12.22
C GLN A 24 -13.28 -11.10 13.35
N GLY A 25 -12.07 -10.62 13.09
CA GLY A 25 -10.98 -10.58 14.04
C GLY A 25 -11.01 -9.35 14.95
N SER A 26 -10.33 -9.46 16.06
CA SER A 26 -10.16 -8.36 17.03
C SER A 26 -9.12 -7.33 16.58
N THR A 27 -8.31 -7.66 15.57
CA THR A 27 -7.17 -6.84 15.13
C THR A 27 -7.14 -6.64 13.63
N LEU A 28 -7.25 -5.39 13.20
CA LEU A 28 -6.98 -4.98 11.83
C LEU A 28 -5.48 -4.77 11.64
N LEU A 29 -4.90 -5.53 10.71
CA LEU A 29 -3.51 -5.38 10.28
C LEU A 29 -3.45 -4.44 9.09
N ILE A 30 -2.48 -3.51 9.10
CA ILE A 30 -2.07 -2.74 7.94
C ILE A 30 -0.60 -2.99 7.70
N ALA A 31 -0.24 -3.35 6.46
CA ALA A 31 1.15 -3.37 6.02
C ALA A 31 1.30 -2.43 4.82
N SER A 32 2.25 -1.48 4.87
CA SER A 32 2.42 -0.47 3.83
C SER A 32 3.85 -0.40 3.32
N ASP A 33 3.98 -0.12 2.02
CA ASP A 33 5.26 0.15 1.37
C ASP A 33 5.09 1.09 0.17
N TYR A 34 6.19 1.62 -0.36
CA TYR A 34 6.21 2.74 -1.28
C TYR A 34 7.18 2.49 -2.43
N GLY A 35 6.80 2.92 -3.64
CA GLY A 35 7.60 2.74 -4.85
C GLY A 35 7.67 4.00 -5.71
N GLY A 36 8.47 3.94 -6.78
CA GLY A 36 8.57 5.01 -7.76
C GLY A 36 9.45 6.18 -7.33
N ASP A 37 10.41 5.98 -6.43
CA ASP A 37 11.28 7.05 -5.92
C ASP A 37 12.48 7.39 -6.81
N HIS A 38 12.75 6.60 -7.84
CA HIS A 38 13.84 6.88 -8.76
C HIS A 38 13.50 8.03 -9.74
N ALA A 39 14.55 8.70 -10.24
CA ALA A 39 14.40 9.93 -11.04
C ALA A 39 13.53 9.79 -12.30
N LYS A 40 13.50 8.61 -12.90
CA LYS A 40 12.76 8.33 -14.15
C LYS A 40 11.30 7.91 -13.92
N ALA A 41 10.85 7.64 -12.68
CA ALA A 41 9.47 7.24 -12.46
C ALA A 41 8.51 8.39 -12.75
N ALA A 42 7.52 8.20 -13.59
CA ALA A 42 6.44 9.15 -13.84
C ALA A 42 5.39 9.13 -12.71
N PHE A 43 5.27 7.99 -12.02
CA PHE A 43 4.36 7.79 -10.90
C PHE A 43 5.09 7.34 -9.65
N LYS A 44 4.69 7.89 -8.51
CA LYS A 44 4.97 7.33 -7.18
C LYS A 44 3.82 6.42 -6.79
N SER A 45 4.11 5.35 -6.07
CA SER A 45 3.08 4.43 -5.56
C SER A 45 3.15 4.31 -4.05
N LEU A 46 1.98 4.22 -3.42
CA LEU A 46 1.79 3.89 -2.02
C LEU A 46 0.86 2.67 -1.99
N SER A 47 1.27 1.60 -1.36
CA SER A 47 0.47 0.37 -1.28
C SER A 47 0.21 0.00 0.17
N PHE A 48 -1.05 -0.39 0.43
CA PHE A 48 -1.54 -0.77 1.75
C PHE A 48 -2.24 -2.12 1.65
N LEU A 49 -1.72 -3.10 2.36
CA LEU A 49 -2.41 -4.34 2.66
C LEU A 49 -3.18 -4.13 3.95
N VAL A 50 -4.50 -4.22 3.90
CA VAL A 50 -5.38 -4.19 5.07
C VAL A 50 -6.01 -5.56 5.23
N ALA A 51 -5.83 -6.19 6.39
CA ALA A 51 -6.23 -7.58 6.59
C ALA A 51 -6.79 -7.82 8.01
N ASP A 52 -7.60 -8.86 8.14
CA ASP A 52 -7.88 -9.47 9.44
C ASP A 52 -6.67 -10.28 9.90
N LEU A 53 -6.02 -9.87 11.00
CA LEU A 53 -4.80 -10.51 11.48
C LEU A 53 -5.06 -11.97 11.90
N GLU A 54 -6.15 -12.21 12.59
CA GLU A 54 -6.52 -13.55 13.09
C GLU A 54 -6.92 -14.49 11.94
N GLY A 55 -7.42 -13.93 10.83
CA GLY A 55 -7.76 -14.68 9.62
C GLY A 55 -6.57 -15.09 8.75
N CYS A 56 -5.35 -14.62 9.03
CA CYS A 56 -4.16 -14.87 8.20
C CYS A 56 -3.53 -16.28 8.36
N ALA A 57 -4.16 -17.22 9.05
CA ALA A 57 -3.56 -18.53 9.34
C ALA A 57 -3.19 -19.33 8.07
N VAL A 58 -4.03 -19.33 7.04
CA VAL A 58 -3.77 -20.04 5.77
C VAL A 58 -2.60 -19.40 5.02
N TRP A 59 -2.57 -18.07 4.99
CA TRP A 59 -1.41 -17.34 4.45
C TRP A 59 -0.11 -17.75 5.14
N GLU A 60 -0.12 -17.77 6.47
CA GLU A 60 1.06 -18.07 7.27
C GLU A 60 1.62 -19.47 6.96
N GLU A 61 0.75 -20.48 6.86
CA GLU A 61 1.14 -21.85 6.50
C GLU A 61 1.75 -21.90 5.09
N LEU A 62 1.06 -21.32 4.10
CA LEU A 62 1.51 -21.34 2.71
C LEU A 62 2.82 -20.56 2.52
N ARG A 63 2.95 -19.39 3.16
CA ARG A 63 4.15 -18.56 3.17
C ARG A 63 5.35 -19.36 3.72
N LEU A 64 5.19 -20.04 4.85
CA LEU A 64 6.23 -20.90 5.43
C LEU A 64 6.61 -22.01 4.46
N GLY A 65 5.65 -22.63 3.77
CA GLY A 65 5.90 -23.61 2.73
C GLY A 65 6.77 -23.09 1.59
N VAL A 66 6.49 -21.86 1.12
CA VAL A 66 7.32 -21.19 0.09
C VAL A 66 8.73 -20.92 0.61
N ARG A 67 8.86 -20.43 1.85
CA ARG A 67 10.17 -20.18 2.46
C ARG A 67 11.01 -21.43 2.60
N LEU A 68 10.44 -22.49 3.13
CA LEU A 68 11.15 -23.77 3.31
C LEU A 68 11.62 -24.39 2.00
N LYS A 69 10.85 -24.23 0.93
CA LYS A 69 11.17 -24.82 -0.38
C LYS A 69 12.09 -23.93 -1.23
N LEU A 70 11.82 -22.64 -1.31
CA LEU A 70 12.41 -21.74 -2.30
C LEU A 70 13.30 -20.63 -1.70
N LEU A 71 13.08 -20.22 -0.46
CA LEU A 71 13.76 -19.10 0.20
C LEU A 71 14.49 -19.52 1.49
N LYS A 72 15.19 -20.65 1.43
CA LYS A 72 15.86 -21.31 2.58
C LYS A 72 16.93 -20.46 3.27
N ASP A 73 17.42 -19.42 2.61
CA ASP A 73 18.48 -18.55 3.08
C ASP A 73 17.96 -17.32 3.83
N SER A 74 16.72 -17.35 4.31
CA SER A 74 16.05 -16.26 5.02
C SER A 74 16.06 -14.93 4.27
N ARG A 75 16.13 -14.97 2.95
CA ARG A 75 16.11 -13.76 2.12
C ARG A 75 14.75 -13.10 2.15
N ARG A 76 14.76 -11.80 2.33
CA ARG A 76 13.58 -10.94 2.20
C ARG A 76 13.07 -10.96 0.75
N MET A 77 11.75 -11.10 0.56
CA MET A 77 11.09 -10.79 -0.69
C MET A 77 11.00 -9.26 -0.82
N ALA A 78 11.53 -8.71 -1.90
CA ALA A 78 11.41 -7.27 -2.18
C ALA A 78 11.48 -7.03 -3.69
N TYR A 79 10.69 -6.09 -4.19
CA TYR A 79 10.58 -5.79 -5.63
C TYR A 79 11.93 -5.51 -6.27
N LYS A 80 12.75 -4.65 -5.65
CA LYS A 80 14.11 -4.32 -6.13
C LYS A 80 15.02 -5.54 -6.26
N ASN A 81 14.78 -6.59 -5.49
CA ASN A 81 15.62 -7.78 -5.41
C ASN A 81 15.15 -8.93 -6.31
N LEU A 82 14.06 -8.80 -7.07
CA LEU A 82 13.52 -9.83 -7.96
C LEU A 82 14.40 -10.13 -9.19
N LYS A 83 15.54 -9.46 -9.34
CA LYS A 83 16.60 -9.86 -10.29
C LYS A 83 17.32 -11.13 -9.84
N ASP A 84 17.31 -11.44 -8.56
CA ASP A 84 17.84 -12.69 -8.01
C ASP A 84 16.96 -13.88 -8.42
N ARG A 85 17.58 -14.92 -8.94
CA ARG A 85 16.88 -16.10 -9.50
C ARG A 85 15.95 -16.75 -8.47
N ARG A 86 16.43 -16.97 -7.24
CA ARG A 86 15.64 -17.65 -6.20
C ARG A 86 14.39 -16.86 -5.84
N ARG A 87 14.49 -15.52 -5.72
CA ARG A 87 13.34 -14.66 -5.48
C ARG A 87 12.40 -14.64 -6.67
N SER A 88 12.95 -14.62 -7.89
CA SER A 88 12.14 -14.69 -9.12
C SER A 88 11.38 -16.01 -9.23
N ASP A 89 12.01 -17.12 -8.86
CA ASP A 89 11.37 -18.46 -8.85
C ASP A 89 10.31 -18.57 -7.74
N ALA A 90 10.52 -17.90 -6.60
CA ALA A 90 9.60 -17.87 -5.47
C ALA A 90 8.43 -16.90 -5.68
N LEU A 91 8.52 -15.94 -6.63
CA LEU A 91 7.56 -14.84 -6.77
C LEU A 91 6.12 -15.34 -6.93
N ILE A 92 5.84 -16.18 -7.93
CA ILE A 92 4.47 -16.67 -8.16
C ILE A 92 3.94 -17.50 -7.00
N PRO A 93 4.67 -18.50 -6.46
CA PRO A 93 4.24 -19.20 -5.24
C PRO A 93 3.97 -18.28 -4.05
N PHE A 94 4.76 -17.21 -3.86
CA PHE A 94 4.57 -16.24 -2.80
C PHE A 94 3.28 -15.42 -3.01
N LEU A 95 3.03 -14.94 -4.23
CA LEU A 95 1.81 -14.21 -4.58
C LEU A 95 0.56 -15.09 -4.44
N ARG A 96 0.65 -16.38 -4.82
CA ARG A 96 -0.44 -17.35 -4.60
C ARG A 96 -0.70 -17.65 -3.12
N ALA A 97 0.32 -17.62 -2.29
CA ALA A 97 0.12 -17.67 -0.85
C ALA A 97 -0.60 -16.39 -0.37
N ALA A 98 -0.21 -15.20 -0.86
CA ALA A 98 -0.84 -13.94 -0.51
C ALA A 98 -2.32 -13.85 -0.91
N ASP A 99 -2.77 -14.58 -1.93
CA ASP A 99 -4.19 -14.69 -2.32
C ASP A 99 -5.09 -15.12 -1.14
N ASN A 100 -4.52 -15.80 -0.13
CA ASN A 100 -5.26 -16.30 1.02
C ASN A 100 -5.30 -15.34 2.22
N ILE A 101 -4.84 -14.11 2.06
CA ILE A 101 -4.97 -13.06 3.07
C ILE A 101 -6.39 -12.51 3.00
N PRO A 102 -7.22 -12.61 4.06
CA PRO A 102 -8.54 -12.02 4.05
C PRO A 102 -8.45 -10.51 4.20
N GLY A 103 -8.70 -9.77 3.10
CA GLY A 103 -8.53 -8.34 3.13
C GLY A 103 -8.47 -7.62 1.80
N LEU A 104 -7.91 -6.43 1.83
CA LEU A 104 -7.77 -5.50 0.71
C LEU A 104 -6.32 -5.08 0.51
N LEU A 105 -5.81 -5.23 -0.70
CA LEU A 105 -4.57 -4.60 -1.15
C LEU A 105 -4.94 -3.37 -1.99
N ALA A 106 -4.80 -2.18 -1.41
CA ALA A 106 -5.07 -0.90 -2.06
C ALA A 106 -3.75 -0.23 -2.46
N THR A 107 -3.56 0.01 -3.75
CA THR A 107 -2.38 0.70 -4.29
C THR A 107 -2.77 2.02 -4.91
N PHE A 108 -2.12 3.10 -4.49
CA PHE A 108 -2.35 4.47 -4.97
C PHE A 108 -1.17 4.92 -5.81
N LEU A 109 -1.42 5.20 -7.08
CA LEU A 109 -0.46 5.77 -8.02
C LEU A 109 -0.64 7.29 -8.06
N PHE A 110 0.40 8.02 -7.72
CA PHE A 110 0.43 9.49 -7.79
C PHE A 110 1.25 9.94 -9.00
N ASP A 111 0.61 10.67 -9.91
CA ASP A 111 1.33 11.43 -10.92
C ASP A 111 2.39 12.31 -10.23
N ARG A 112 3.61 12.28 -10.72
CA ARG A 112 4.73 13.00 -10.11
C ARG A 112 4.53 14.51 -10.06
N ARG A 113 3.67 15.05 -10.93
CA ARG A 113 3.27 16.48 -10.93
C ARG A 113 2.38 16.84 -9.75
N VAL A 114 1.72 15.89 -9.11
CA VAL A 114 1.00 16.10 -7.84
C VAL A 114 2.05 16.21 -6.72
N GLN A 115 2.45 17.43 -6.40
CA GLN A 115 3.49 17.68 -5.40
C GLN A 115 2.97 17.53 -3.97
N SER A 116 1.72 17.96 -3.72
CA SER A 116 1.04 17.80 -2.45
C SER A 116 -0.39 17.31 -2.64
N ILE A 117 -0.89 16.49 -1.70
CA ILE A 117 -2.33 16.16 -1.62
C ILE A 117 -3.13 17.28 -0.95
N PHE A 118 -2.45 18.21 -0.31
CA PHE A 118 -3.04 19.44 0.20
C PHE A 118 -2.96 20.48 -0.92
N GLY A 119 -4.04 21.18 -1.21
CA GLY A 119 -4.00 22.29 -2.17
C GLY A 119 -2.99 23.37 -1.75
N PRO A 120 -2.54 24.23 -2.69
CA PRO A 120 -1.57 25.29 -2.39
C PRO A 120 -2.06 26.26 -1.29
N ASP A 121 -3.35 26.38 -1.10
CA ASP A 121 -3.98 27.21 -0.07
C ASP A 121 -4.43 26.43 1.17
N SER A 122 -4.06 25.14 1.30
CA SER A 122 -4.56 24.37 2.40
C SER A 122 -3.85 24.76 3.69
N LYS A 123 -4.65 25.30 4.61
CA LYS A 123 -4.23 25.54 6.00
C LYS A 123 -3.93 24.22 6.75
N ASP A 124 -4.26 23.08 6.14
CA ASP A 124 -3.98 21.76 6.72
C ASP A 124 -2.47 21.45 6.77
N ALA A 125 -1.67 22.10 5.91
CA ALA A 125 -0.21 22.17 6.12
C ALA A 125 0.16 23.07 7.33
N GLU A 126 -0.77 23.88 7.82
CA GLU A 126 -0.60 24.72 9.04
C GLU A 126 -1.15 24.06 10.30
N VAL A 127 -2.00 23.02 10.19
CA VAL A 127 -2.61 22.33 11.33
C VAL A 127 -1.57 21.74 12.29
N ASP A 128 -0.35 21.55 11.82
CA ASP A 128 0.74 21.06 12.65
C ASP A 128 1.58 22.14 13.37
N LYS A 129 1.28 23.42 13.20
CA LYS A 129 2.05 24.44 13.97
C LYS A 129 1.72 24.43 15.46
N ASP A 130 0.54 23.95 15.84
CA ASP A 130 0.11 23.80 17.25
C ASP A 130 0.33 22.38 17.79
N SER A 131 0.55 21.39 16.93
CA SER A 131 0.95 20.07 17.37
C SER A 131 2.48 20.11 17.62
N HIS A 132 2.95 19.49 18.70
CA HIS A 132 4.36 19.27 19.00
C HIS A 132 5.09 18.43 17.92
N LEU A 133 4.45 18.21 16.76
CA LEU A 133 4.89 17.46 15.59
C LEU A 133 5.58 18.41 14.62
N SER A 134 6.78 18.87 14.98
CA SER A 134 7.58 19.78 14.14
C SER A 134 7.90 19.12 12.80
N PRO A 135 7.46 19.70 11.66
CA PRO A 135 7.86 19.27 10.32
C PRO A 135 9.38 19.22 10.12
N GLU A 136 10.12 20.03 10.92
CA GLU A 136 11.58 20.15 10.91
C GLU A 136 12.31 18.82 11.14
N SER A 137 11.62 17.79 11.64
CA SER A 137 12.21 16.46 11.86
C SER A 137 12.41 15.66 10.60
N TRP A 138 11.79 16.05 9.51
CA TRP A 138 11.87 15.38 8.20
C TRP A 138 12.30 16.34 7.11
N THR A 139 12.86 15.80 6.02
CA THR A 139 12.95 16.58 4.79
C THR A 139 11.51 16.87 4.29
N PRO A 140 11.27 17.97 3.54
CA PRO A 140 9.95 18.27 2.99
C PRO A 140 9.34 17.09 2.21
N ARG A 141 10.17 16.34 1.49
CA ARG A 141 9.76 15.16 0.74
C ARG A 141 9.31 14.02 1.65
N ALA A 142 10.07 13.73 2.71
CA ALA A 142 9.74 12.66 3.66
C ALA A 142 8.47 13.01 4.46
N PHE A 143 8.31 14.29 4.84
CA PHE A 143 7.12 14.76 5.51
C PHE A 143 5.87 14.65 4.62
N GLU A 144 5.93 15.11 3.36
CA GLU A 144 4.82 14.94 2.41
C GLU A 144 4.45 13.45 2.22
N ARG A 145 5.45 12.56 2.17
CA ARG A 145 5.19 11.11 2.13
C ARG A 145 4.48 10.64 3.39
N LEU A 146 4.97 11.02 4.56
CA LEU A 146 4.35 10.69 5.85
C LEU A 146 2.89 11.17 5.89
N CYS A 147 2.61 12.39 5.44
CA CYS A 147 1.25 12.92 5.36
C CYS A 147 0.37 12.07 4.43
N ARG A 148 0.83 11.76 3.21
CA ARG A 148 0.07 10.90 2.27
C ARG A 148 -0.23 9.54 2.87
N VAL A 149 0.78 8.90 3.44
CA VAL A 149 0.66 7.59 4.07
C VAL A 149 -0.33 7.63 5.22
N SER A 150 -0.17 8.61 6.11
CA SER A 150 -1.02 8.76 7.28
C SER A 150 -2.49 9.02 6.90
N HIS A 151 -2.76 9.94 5.97
CA HIS A 151 -4.13 10.24 5.55
C HIS A 151 -4.79 9.08 4.80
N LEU A 152 -4.09 8.45 3.86
CA LEU A 152 -4.65 7.32 3.09
C LEU A 152 -4.87 6.10 3.97
N GLY A 153 -3.89 5.77 4.81
CA GLY A 153 -4.05 4.65 5.74
C GLY A 153 -5.14 4.88 6.77
N SER A 154 -5.25 6.10 7.32
CA SER A 154 -6.33 6.46 8.24
C SER A 154 -7.71 6.40 7.57
N LEU A 155 -7.80 6.82 6.30
CA LEU A 155 -9.02 6.69 5.50
C LEU A 155 -9.42 5.20 5.33
N LEU A 156 -8.45 4.33 5.02
CA LEU A 156 -8.69 2.89 4.90
C LEU A 156 -9.14 2.29 6.22
N VAL A 157 -8.46 2.63 7.34
CA VAL A 157 -8.88 2.18 8.68
C VAL A 157 -10.31 2.62 8.98
N SER A 158 -10.61 3.90 8.79
CA SER A 158 -11.94 4.47 9.06
C SER A 158 -13.06 3.76 8.29
N GLY A 159 -12.80 3.37 7.03
CA GLY A 159 -13.80 2.72 6.18
C GLY A 159 -13.87 1.20 6.33
N LEU A 160 -12.83 0.55 6.88
CA LEU A 160 -12.67 -0.90 6.88
C LEU A 160 -12.64 -1.53 8.28
N SER A 161 -12.68 -0.72 9.36
CA SER A 161 -12.67 -1.21 10.73
C SER A 161 -14.03 -1.05 11.43
N VAL A 162 -14.20 -1.74 12.53
CA VAL A 162 -15.37 -1.61 13.43
C VAL A 162 -14.98 -1.11 14.81
N ALA A 163 -15.98 -0.65 15.55
CA ALA A 163 -15.80 -0.14 16.92
C ALA A 163 -15.10 -1.17 17.83
N GLY A 164 -14.07 -0.70 18.54
CA GLY A 164 -13.31 -1.50 19.50
C GLY A 164 -12.21 -2.37 18.90
N GLN A 165 -12.10 -2.43 17.57
CA GLN A 165 -11.05 -3.21 16.89
C GLN A 165 -9.67 -2.58 17.12
N ASN A 166 -8.66 -3.41 17.40
CA ASN A 166 -7.26 -2.96 17.49
C ASN A 166 -6.70 -2.72 16.10
N VAL A 167 -5.69 -1.86 16.00
CA VAL A 167 -4.96 -1.64 14.74
C VAL A 167 -3.47 -1.86 14.95
N ILE A 168 -2.87 -2.72 14.12
CA ILE A 168 -1.43 -2.87 13.99
C ILE A 168 -1.03 -2.39 12.60
N TRP A 169 -0.20 -1.35 12.54
CA TRP A 169 0.31 -0.82 11.28
C TRP A 169 1.82 -1.07 11.16
N LEU A 170 2.21 -1.79 10.13
CA LEU A 170 3.58 -2.19 9.82
C LEU A 170 4.03 -1.51 8.53
N THR A 171 5.27 -1.00 8.49
CA THR A 171 5.88 -0.43 7.30
C THR A 171 7.34 -0.88 7.17
N ASP A 172 7.94 -0.66 6.00
CA ASP A 172 9.39 -0.84 5.90
C ASP A 172 10.13 0.22 6.71
N GLU A 173 11.39 -0.05 7.00
CA GLU A 173 12.29 0.90 7.61
C GLU A 173 12.79 1.89 6.54
N ASP A 174 12.16 3.04 6.45
CA ASP A 174 12.39 4.05 5.43
C ASP A 174 12.56 5.47 6.01
N GLU A 175 12.49 6.50 5.14
CA GLU A 175 12.63 7.91 5.54
C GLU A 175 11.51 8.44 6.45
N ILE A 176 10.40 7.71 6.61
CA ILE A 176 9.28 8.09 7.49
C ILE A 176 9.66 7.84 8.96
N ALA A 177 10.27 6.69 9.23
CA ALA A 177 10.60 6.24 10.58
C ALA A 177 12.05 5.70 10.71
N PRO A 178 13.07 6.46 10.28
CA PRO A 178 14.46 5.99 10.22
C PRO A 178 15.12 5.83 11.60
N ASN A 179 14.54 6.40 12.65
CA ASN A 179 15.05 6.32 14.01
C ASN A 179 13.93 6.40 15.04
N LYS A 180 14.26 6.14 16.32
CA LYS A 180 13.27 6.09 17.41
C LYS A 180 12.46 7.38 17.57
N THR A 181 13.10 8.54 17.42
CA THR A 181 12.43 9.84 17.58
C THR A 181 11.41 10.08 16.47
N GLN A 182 11.80 9.87 15.21
CA GLN A 182 10.90 10.02 14.08
C GLN A 182 9.83 8.94 14.06
N HIS A 183 10.14 7.70 14.47
CA HIS A 183 9.17 6.64 14.66
C HIS A 183 8.09 7.05 15.68
N PHE A 184 8.47 7.58 16.83
CA PHE A 184 7.53 8.06 17.84
C PHE A 184 6.64 9.18 17.30
N ARG A 185 7.22 10.18 16.63
CA ARG A 185 6.48 11.29 16.04
C ARG A 185 5.56 10.84 14.90
N ALA A 186 6.01 9.93 14.03
CA ALA A 186 5.18 9.35 13.00
C ALA A 186 3.98 8.59 13.60
N THR A 187 4.22 7.84 14.69
CA THR A 187 3.14 7.16 15.44
C THR A 187 2.09 8.15 15.95
N GLN A 188 2.53 9.28 16.52
CA GLN A 188 1.63 10.33 17.01
C GLN A 188 0.82 10.96 15.87
N LEU A 189 1.45 11.28 14.73
CA LEU A 189 0.76 11.86 13.57
C LEU A 189 -0.27 10.89 12.99
N ILE A 190 0.10 9.63 12.82
CA ILE A 190 -0.83 8.60 12.31
C ILE A 190 -2.00 8.42 13.27
N ALA A 191 -1.75 8.32 14.59
CA ALA A 191 -2.80 8.21 15.60
C ALA A 191 -3.74 9.43 15.58
N HIS A 192 -3.19 10.64 15.42
CA HIS A 192 -3.96 11.87 15.29
C HIS A 192 -4.89 11.82 14.06
N HIS A 193 -4.37 11.49 12.88
CA HIS A 193 -5.18 11.38 11.68
C HIS A 193 -6.23 10.26 11.81
N MET A 194 -5.86 9.09 12.36
CA MET A 194 -6.84 8.02 12.60
C MET A 194 -7.99 8.50 13.51
N SER A 195 -7.69 9.20 14.59
CA SER A 195 -8.73 9.74 15.51
C SER A 195 -9.64 10.77 14.83
N HIS A 196 -9.12 11.46 13.80
CA HIS A 196 -9.89 12.44 13.03
C HIS A 196 -10.79 11.80 11.97
N TYR A 197 -10.31 10.70 11.34
CA TYR A 197 -11.08 10.00 10.30
C TYR A 197 -12.10 9.01 10.88
N CYS A 198 -11.76 8.32 11.97
CA CYS A 198 -12.63 7.28 12.54
C CYS A 198 -13.82 7.90 13.27
N VAL A 199 -15.02 7.51 12.85
CA VAL A 199 -16.29 7.95 13.47
C VAL A 199 -16.70 7.08 14.66
N HIS A 200 -15.98 5.98 14.90
CA HIS A 200 -16.21 5.04 16.00
C HIS A 200 -14.96 4.92 16.88
N PRO A 201 -15.10 4.52 18.15
CA PRO A 201 -13.95 4.32 19.02
C PRO A 201 -13.11 3.14 18.51
N MET A 202 -11.80 3.35 18.46
CA MET A 202 -10.82 2.30 18.14
C MET A 202 -10.33 1.64 19.44
N GLY A 203 -9.84 0.41 19.32
CA GLY A 203 -9.07 -0.26 20.36
C GLY A 203 -7.64 0.29 20.45
N HIS A 204 -6.69 -0.60 20.73
CA HIS A 204 -5.28 -0.21 20.78
C HIS A 204 -4.70 0.02 19.38
N PHE A 205 -3.89 1.07 19.25
CA PHE A 205 -3.09 1.32 18.05
C PHE A 205 -1.61 1.04 18.31
N ARG A 206 -0.96 0.32 17.40
CA ARG A 206 0.49 0.10 17.37
C ARG A 206 1.02 0.35 15.97
N PHE A 207 2.06 1.15 15.89
CA PHE A 207 2.83 1.38 14.67
C PHE A 207 4.22 0.74 14.82
N GLY A 208 4.65 -0.04 13.83
CA GLY A 208 5.93 -0.72 13.82
C GLY A 208 6.58 -0.71 12.45
N THR A 209 7.88 -1.02 12.42
CA THR A 209 8.62 -1.23 11.18
C THR A 209 9.08 -2.67 11.06
N THR A 210 9.56 -3.07 9.89
CA THR A 210 10.16 -4.38 9.65
C THR A 210 11.33 -4.70 10.60
N ARG A 211 11.90 -3.70 11.28
CA ARG A 211 12.88 -3.89 12.37
C ARG A 211 12.32 -4.70 13.55
N SER A 212 11.00 -4.72 13.72
CA SER A 212 10.35 -5.50 14.78
C SER A 212 10.29 -7.00 14.48
N ASP A 213 10.66 -7.42 13.27
CA ASP A 213 10.70 -8.84 12.91
C ASP A 213 11.76 -9.58 13.73
N THR A 214 11.36 -10.70 14.32
CA THR A 214 12.22 -11.51 15.20
C THR A 214 13.05 -12.56 14.46
N GLY A 215 13.14 -12.44 13.12
CA GLY A 215 13.85 -13.37 12.25
C GLY A 215 12.95 -14.47 11.66
N LYS A 216 11.66 -14.46 11.95
CA LYS A 216 10.65 -15.34 11.33
C LYS A 216 10.19 -14.84 9.96
N LEU A 217 10.50 -13.60 9.64
CA LEU A 217 10.12 -12.90 8.40
C LEU A 217 8.59 -12.81 8.20
N ASP A 218 7.80 -12.90 9.26
CA ASP A 218 6.35 -12.78 9.23
C ASP A 218 5.94 -11.32 8.92
N ILE A 219 6.52 -10.36 9.63
CA ILE A 219 6.32 -8.92 9.37
C ILE A 219 6.89 -8.53 8.00
N GLU A 220 8.11 -8.97 7.71
CA GLU A 220 8.80 -8.71 6.44
C GLU A 220 7.99 -9.20 5.24
N ASP A 221 7.38 -10.38 5.32
CA ASP A 221 6.60 -10.94 4.21
C ASP A 221 5.27 -10.22 4.00
N LEU A 222 4.59 -9.79 5.06
CA LEU A 222 3.37 -8.97 4.94
C LEU A 222 3.68 -7.64 4.27
N VAL A 223 4.73 -6.94 4.69
CA VAL A 223 5.18 -5.69 4.06
C VAL A 223 5.64 -5.93 2.62
N SER A 224 6.26 -7.09 2.34
CA SER A 224 6.68 -7.45 0.97
C SER A 224 5.51 -7.56 -0.01
N VAL A 225 4.30 -7.94 0.42
CA VAL A 225 3.11 -7.94 -0.46
C VAL A 225 2.82 -6.52 -0.96
N ALA A 226 2.88 -5.53 -0.07
CA ALA A 226 2.70 -4.13 -0.43
C ALA A 226 3.85 -3.59 -1.30
N ASP A 227 5.12 -3.93 -0.99
CA ASP A 227 6.32 -3.55 -1.78
C ASP A 227 6.23 -4.08 -3.23
N LEU A 228 5.86 -5.34 -3.40
CA LEU A 228 5.71 -5.95 -4.71
C LEU A 228 4.64 -5.23 -5.55
N ALA A 229 3.50 -4.92 -4.95
CA ALA A 229 2.42 -4.19 -5.62
C ALA A 229 2.84 -2.75 -5.96
N ALA A 230 3.43 -2.01 -5.01
CA ALA A 230 3.89 -0.64 -5.21
C ALA A 230 4.96 -0.57 -6.32
N GLY A 231 5.97 -1.45 -6.26
CA GLY A 231 7.05 -1.46 -7.24
C GLY A 231 6.56 -1.78 -8.65
N ALA A 232 5.72 -2.80 -8.79
CA ALA A 232 5.22 -3.23 -10.10
C ALA A 232 4.28 -2.20 -10.73
N THR A 233 3.33 -1.65 -9.97
CA THR A 233 2.36 -0.67 -10.50
C THR A 233 3.04 0.63 -10.92
N SER A 234 4.03 1.12 -10.15
CA SER A 234 4.82 2.30 -10.54
C SER A 234 5.60 2.06 -11.83
N GLU A 235 6.24 0.90 -12.01
CA GLU A 235 7.03 0.57 -13.20
C GLU A 235 6.13 0.43 -14.44
N VAL A 236 5.02 -0.31 -14.33
CA VAL A 236 4.05 -0.48 -15.43
C VAL A 236 3.42 0.86 -15.83
N ALA A 237 2.96 1.66 -14.86
CA ALA A 237 2.36 2.95 -15.12
C ALA A 237 3.35 3.94 -15.77
N THR A 238 4.61 3.94 -15.32
CA THR A 238 5.67 4.77 -15.91
C THR A 238 5.95 4.39 -17.36
N ALA A 239 6.08 3.09 -17.66
CA ALA A 239 6.31 2.61 -19.01
C ALA A 239 5.16 3.01 -19.96
N LEU A 240 3.91 2.84 -19.52
CA LEU A 240 2.75 3.24 -20.32
C LEU A 240 2.66 4.75 -20.51
N PHE A 241 3.05 5.53 -19.52
CA PHE A 241 3.07 6.99 -19.63
C PHE A 241 4.15 7.46 -20.63
N GLU A 242 5.34 6.89 -20.58
CA GLU A 242 6.44 7.19 -21.51
C GLU A 242 6.08 6.84 -22.96
N GLU A 243 5.28 5.79 -23.17
CA GLU A 243 4.76 5.41 -24.49
C GLU A 243 3.53 6.24 -24.93
N GLY A 244 3.04 7.19 -24.13
CA GLY A 244 1.81 7.93 -24.39
C GLY A 244 0.55 7.07 -24.36
N ARG A 245 0.58 5.91 -23.71
CA ARG A 245 -0.48 4.91 -23.65
C ARG A 245 -1.15 4.80 -22.29
N PHE A 246 -0.85 5.69 -21.34
CA PHE A 246 -1.47 5.66 -20.04
C PHE A 246 -2.98 5.94 -20.16
N PRO A 247 -3.87 5.00 -19.79
CA PRO A 247 -5.27 5.04 -20.17
C PRO A 247 -6.12 5.92 -19.27
N GLU A 248 -7.22 6.42 -19.82
CA GLU A 248 -8.28 7.10 -19.08
C GLU A 248 -9.25 6.08 -18.45
N GLY A 249 -8.83 5.36 -17.39
CA GLY A 249 -9.73 4.53 -16.58
C GLY A 249 -9.53 3.01 -16.66
N LYS A 250 -8.83 2.48 -17.67
CA LYS A 250 -8.47 1.06 -17.76
C LYS A 250 -7.01 0.92 -18.08
N LEU A 251 -6.30 0.10 -17.33
CA LEU A 251 -4.90 -0.20 -17.58
C LEU A 251 -4.83 -1.57 -18.27
N LEU A 252 -4.42 -1.60 -19.54
CA LEU A 252 -4.03 -2.82 -20.22
C LEU A 252 -2.55 -3.10 -19.90
N ILE A 253 -2.23 -4.35 -19.56
CA ILE A 253 -0.84 -4.72 -19.34
C ILE A 253 -0.07 -4.61 -20.65
N PRO A 254 0.98 -3.77 -20.72
CA PRO A 254 1.69 -3.53 -21.97
C PRO A 254 2.45 -4.79 -22.43
N PRO A 255 2.73 -4.91 -23.73
CA PRO A 255 3.61 -5.95 -24.24
C PRO A 255 4.98 -5.94 -23.51
N ALA A 256 5.55 -7.11 -23.31
CA ALA A 256 6.76 -7.34 -22.50
C ALA A 256 8.03 -6.53 -22.91
N LYS A 257 8.02 -5.86 -24.07
CA LYS A 257 9.19 -5.08 -24.54
C LYS A 257 9.45 -3.80 -23.73
N ALA A 258 8.41 -3.18 -23.17
CA ALA A 258 8.52 -1.90 -22.46
C ALA A 258 8.61 -2.05 -20.93
N THR A 259 8.31 -3.22 -20.40
CA THR A 259 8.19 -3.43 -18.96
C THR A 259 8.94 -4.69 -18.53
N ALA A 260 9.63 -4.66 -17.40
CA ALA A 260 10.34 -5.83 -16.89
C ALA A 260 9.37 -6.99 -16.60
N THR A 261 9.77 -8.22 -16.93
CA THR A 261 8.97 -9.43 -16.75
C THR A 261 8.44 -9.59 -15.33
N LYS A 262 9.20 -9.17 -14.31
CA LYS A 262 8.76 -9.20 -12.90
C LYS A 262 7.55 -8.29 -12.65
N ALA A 263 7.56 -7.09 -13.23
CA ALA A 263 6.45 -6.14 -13.09
C ALA A 263 5.19 -6.65 -13.80
N LEU A 264 5.34 -7.26 -14.98
CA LEU A 264 4.23 -7.89 -15.71
C LEU A 264 3.61 -9.06 -14.94
N LYS A 265 4.43 -9.92 -14.33
CA LYS A 265 3.92 -11.04 -13.50
C LYS A 265 3.09 -10.54 -12.32
N ILE A 266 3.57 -9.50 -11.62
CA ILE A 266 2.84 -8.93 -10.49
C ILE A 266 1.60 -8.18 -10.96
N ALA A 267 1.68 -7.42 -12.06
CA ALA A 267 0.52 -6.73 -12.63
C ALA A 267 -0.55 -7.72 -13.11
N GLY A 268 -0.16 -8.86 -13.69
CA GLY A 268 -1.06 -9.96 -14.00
C GLY A 268 -1.77 -10.49 -12.75
N TRP A 269 -1.01 -10.75 -11.70
CA TRP A 269 -1.58 -11.15 -10.40
C TRP A 269 -2.51 -10.07 -9.83
N LEU A 270 -2.18 -8.79 -9.92
CA LEU A 270 -3.05 -7.69 -9.48
C LEU A 270 -4.34 -7.57 -10.32
N ALA A 271 -4.32 -8.03 -11.57
CA ALA A 271 -5.47 -8.01 -12.48
C ALA A 271 -6.48 -9.13 -12.22
N GLU A 272 -6.06 -10.20 -11.56
CA GLU A 272 -6.93 -11.33 -11.24
C GLU A 272 -7.93 -10.92 -10.15
N ASP A 273 -9.21 -11.26 -10.33
CA ASP A 273 -10.23 -11.07 -9.30
C ASP A 273 -10.23 -12.30 -8.39
N HIS A 274 -9.60 -12.18 -7.25
CA HIS A 274 -9.44 -13.25 -6.28
C HIS A 274 -10.10 -12.91 -4.94
N TRP A 275 -10.63 -13.93 -4.32
CA TRP A 275 -11.07 -13.97 -2.94
C TRP A 275 -10.17 -14.94 -2.14
N PRO A 276 -9.78 -14.65 -0.88
CA PRO A 276 -10.22 -13.54 -0.03
C PRO A 276 -9.45 -12.23 -0.14
N LEU A 277 -8.32 -12.13 -0.87
CA LEU A 277 -7.58 -10.88 -1.04
C LEU A 277 -8.12 -10.07 -2.22
N ARG A 278 -8.83 -8.98 -1.93
CA ARG A 278 -9.23 -7.99 -2.93
C ARG A 278 -8.09 -7.05 -3.29
N ARG A 279 -8.02 -6.61 -4.55
CA ARG A 279 -6.94 -5.77 -5.06
C ARG A 279 -7.52 -4.59 -5.82
N LEU A 280 -7.19 -3.37 -5.34
CA LEU A 280 -7.63 -2.12 -5.98
C LEU A 280 -6.42 -1.26 -6.30
N VAL A 281 -6.40 -0.70 -7.51
CA VAL A 281 -5.37 0.24 -7.94
C VAL A 281 -6.04 1.58 -8.24
N PHE A 282 -5.67 2.59 -7.49
CA PHE A 282 -6.13 3.97 -7.68
C PHE A 282 -5.05 4.78 -8.39
N VAL A 283 -5.46 5.76 -9.19
CA VAL A 283 -4.56 6.77 -9.71
C VAL A 283 -5.02 8.15 -9.30
N VAL A 284 -4.07 8.96 -8.88
CA VAL A 284 -4.24 10.39 -8.60
C VAL A 284 -3.49 11.15 -9.68
N GLU A 285 -4.25 11.67 -10.64
CA GLU A 285 -3.73 12.39 -11.82
C GLU A 285 -3.72 13.88 -11.57
N PHE A 286 -2.67 14.54 -12.09
CA PHE A 286 -2.60 15.98 -12.12
C PHE A 286 -3.53 16.52 -13.20
N VAL A 287 -4.34 17.51 -12.82
CA VAL A 287 -5.24 18.24 -13.72
C VAL A 287 -4.84 19.73 -13.67
N PRO A 288 -4.30 20.30 -14.76
CA PRO A 288 -3.92 21.70 -14.78
C PRO A 288 -5.09 22.63 -14.43
N PRO A 289 -4.84 23.80 -13.76
CA PRO A 289 -3.52 24.30 -13.41
C PRO A 289 -2.90 23.69 -12.16
N ASP A 290 -3.67 23.22 -11.17
CA ASP A 290 -3.23 22.84 -9.82
C ASP A 290 -4.17 21.84 -9.11
N LYS A 291 -5.06 21.20 -9.88
CA LYS A 291 -6.02 20.22 -9.37
C LYS A 291 -5.49 18.79 -9.52
N PHE A 292 -6.13 17.88 -8.82
CA PHE A 292 -5.92 16.44 -9.04
C PHE A 292 -7.27 15.72 -9.04
N LYS A 293 -7.30 14.59 -9.74
CA LYS A 293 -8.46 13.71 -9.85
C LYS A 293 -8.04 12.29 -9.49
N SER A 294 -8.81 11.63 -8.64
CA SER A 294 -8.62 10.20 -8.35
C SER A 294 -9.63 9.36 -9.13
N LYS A 295 -9.17 8.21 -9.62
CA LYS A 295 -9.99 7.21 -10.30
C LYS A 295 -9.48 5.80 -9.98
N LEU A 296 -10.34 4.79 -10.14
CA LEU A 296 -9.94 3.39 -10.08
C LEU A 296 -9.34 2.99 -11.44
N LEU A 297 -8.18 2.36 -11.41
CA LEU A 297 -7.61 1.65 -12.55
C LEU A 297 -7.96 0.18 -12.45
N ARG A 298 -8.53 -0.37 -13.51
CA ARG A 298 -8.71 -1.82 -13.65
C ARG A 298 -7.58 -2.36 -14.51
N LEU A 299 -6.78 -3.25 -13.94
CA LEU A 299 -5.75 -3.97 -14.65
C LEU A 299 -6.37 -5.13 -15.42
N PHE A 300 -5.98 -5.30 -16.68
CA PHE A 300 -6.40 -6.42 -17.51
C PHE A 300 -5.14 -7.09 -18.08
N CYS A 301 -5.14 -8.43 -18.11
CA CYS A 301 -4.23 -9.15 -18.99
C CYS A 301 -4.74 -8.98 -20.43
N ALA A 302 -3.84 -8.62 -21.34
CA ALA A 302 -4.11 -8.85 -22.76
C ALA A 302 -4.02 -10.36 -22.99
N ASP A 303 -5.10 -10.95 -23.52
CA ASP A 303 -5.13 -12.33 -23.97
C ASP A 303 -4.06 -12.61 -25.03
#